data_4293c005ef3df8e9746bb3e46ee9d1e6
#
_entry.id   4293c005ef3df8e9746bb3e46ee9d1e6
#
_cell.length_a   1.000
_cell.length_b   1.000
_cell.length_c   1.000
_cell.angle_alpha   90.00
_cell.angle_beta   90.00
_cell.angle_gamma   90.00
#
_symmetry.space_group_name_H-M   'P 1'
#
loop_
_entity.id
_entity.type
_entity.pdbx_description
1 polymer ?
#
loop_
_entity_poly.entity_id
_entity_poly.type
_entity_poly.pdbx_seq_one_letter_code
_entity_poly.pdbx_strand_id
1 'polypeptide(L)'
;MRYIASQIGRSIRIVALSLPLADARDVSQWLGCNANASFNFHPSVRPLPLSLHIQGFNISHAASRFAAMTKPIYNAVVRHAGSKPCAVFVPSRRWARLLAADLLALAAAQKRPGRFLHARPDLVQPFLKRLSDKVRNYVIPAQNRVPSY
;
A
#
# COMPACT_ATOMS: atom_id res chain seq x y z
N MET A 1 22.47 24.85 -5.47
CA MET A 1 21.58 25.20 -6.60
C MET A 1 21.63 26.71 -6.90
N ARG A 2 21.16 27.58 -6.02
CA ARG A 2 21.15 29.06 -6.25
C ARG A 2 22.53 29.63 -6.59
N TYR A 3 23.57 29.23 -5.88
CA TYR A 3 24.94 29.63 -6.14
C TYR A 3 25.43 29.20 -7.53
N ILE A 4 25.14 27.93 -7.89
CA ILE A 4 25.50 27.41 -9.22
C ILE A 4 24.78 28.18 -10.32
N ALA A 5 23.48 28.45 -10.16
CA ALA A 5 22.69 29.22 -11.13
C ALA A 5 23.22 30.66 -11.29
N SER A 6 23.74 31.29 -10.23
CA SER A 6 24.32 32.62 -10.29
C SER A 6 25.71 32.67 -10.98
N GLN A 7 26.46 31.56 -10.93
CA GLN A 7 27.83 31.50 -11.49
C GLN A 7 27.87 31.05 -12.96
N ILE A 8 26.91 30.22 -13.39
CA ILE A 8 26.98 29.59 -14.72
C ILE A 8 26.26 30.40 -15.81
N GLY A 9 25.64 31.53 -15.44
CA GLY A 9 24.93 32.37 -16.39
C GLY A 9 23.62 31.77 -16.91
N ARG A 10 23.01 32.40 -17.93
CA ARG A 10 21.66 32.08 -18.41
C ARG A 10 21.53 30.78 -19.23
N SER A 11 22.57 29.96 -19.33
CA SER A 11 22.59 28.78 -20.19
C SER A 11 21.96 27.54 -19.56
N ILE A 12 21.77 27.50 -18.23
CA ILE A 12 21.22 26.33 -17.52
C ILE A 12 19.82 26.63 -16.99
N ARG A 13 18.86 25.82 -17.41
CA ARG A 13 17.51 25.80 -16.87
C ARG A 13 17.40 24.75 -15.79
N ILE A 14 17.02 25.16 -14.58
CA ILE A 14 16.78 24.24 -13.45
C ILE A 14 15.29 24.04 -13.32
N VAL A 15 14.85 22.78 -13.32
CA VAL A 15 13.47 22.37 -13.04
C VAL A 15 13.47 21.54 -11.77
N ALA A 16 12.77 22.00 -10.73
CA ALA A 16 12.61 21.29 -9.48
C ALA A 16 11.21 20.66 -9.41
N LEU A 17 11.15 19.36 -9.11
CA LEU A 17 9.91 18.62 -8.87
C LEU A 17 9.91 18.17 -7.42
N SER A 18 8.79 18.37 -6.73
CA SER A 18 8.64 18.03 -5.32
C SER A 18 7.27 17.46 -5.00
N LEU A 19 7.19 16.76 -3.90
CA LEU A 19 5.91 16.48 -3.23
C LEU A 19 5.25 17.82 -2.81
N PRO A 20 3.93 17.82 -2.53
CA PRO A 20 3.25 19.00 -2.01
C PRO A 20 3.98 19.54 -0.79
N LEU A 21 4.30 20.83 -0.82
CA LEU A 21 4.95 21.57 0.25
C LEU A 21 3.95 22.51 0.91
N ALA A 22 4.11 22.76 2.19
CA ALA A 22 3.26 23.70 2.93
C ALA A 22 3.40 25.14 2.37
N ASP A 23 4.61 25.53 2.02
CA ASP A 23 4.89 26.80 1.36
C ASP A 23 5.77 26.60 0.11
N ALA A 24 5.12 26.30 -1.00
CA ALA A 24 5.79 26.11 -2.28
C ALA A 24 6.37 27.45 -2.83
N ARG A 25 5.78 28.59 -2.46
CA ARG A 25 6.20 29.91 -2.91
C ARG A 25 7.54 30.28 -2.29
N ASP A 26 7.73 30.06 -1.00
CA ASP A 26 8.98 30.36 -0.29
C ASP A 26 10.14 29.53 -0.87
N VAL A 27 9.93 28.22 -1.05
CA VAL A 27 10.95 27.35 -1.69
C VAL A 27 11.25 27.77 -3.12
N SER A 28 10.26 28.21 -3.88
CA SER A 28 10.43 28.72 -5.24
C SER A 28 11.29 30.00 -5.27
N GLN A 29 11.02 30.94 -4.38
CA GLN A 29 11.83 32.15 -4.23
C GLN A 29 13.25 31.82 -3.78
N TRP A 30 13.42 30.90 -2.84
CA TRP A 30 14.74 30.44 -2.39
C TRP A 30 15.56 29.82 -3.54
N LEU A 31 14.90 29.09 -4.45
CA LEU A 31 15.53 28.58 -5.67
C LEU A 31 15.82 29.65 -6.73
N GLY A 32 15.34 30.88 -6.56
CA GLY A 32 15.50 31.96 -7.50
C GLY A 32 14.51 31.97 -8.67
N CYS A 33 13.37 31.28 -8.51
CA CYS A 33 12.32 31.27 -9.52
C CYS A 33 11.50 32.57 -9.51
N ASN A 34 11.01 33.00 -10.68
CA ASN A 34 10.04 34.09 -10.77
C ASN A 34 8.66 33.57 -10.27
N ALA A 35 7.76 34.48 -9.92
CA ALA A 35 6.40 34.17 -9.48
C ALA A 35 5.65 33.32 -10.51
N ASN A 36 5.88 33.50 -11.80
CA ASN A 36 5.24 32.77 -12.90
C ASN A 36 5.88 31.40 -13.20
N ALA A 37 6.98 31.04 -12.53
CA ALA A 37 7.70 29.79 -12.73
C ALA A 37 7.45 28.77 -11.61
N SER A 38 6.51 29.05 -10.71
CA SER A 38 6.10 28.15 -9.64
C SER A 38 4.70 27.63 -9.91
N PHE A 39 4.58 26.31 -10.06
CA PHE A 39 3.33 25.64 -10.36
C PHE A 39 2.93 24.74 -9.18
N ASN A 40 1.82 25.04 -8.53
CA ASN A 40 1.24 24.20 -7.49
C ASN A 40 -0.08 23.60 -8.02
N PHE A 41 -0.06 22.29 -8.20
CA PHE A 41 -1.20 21.58 -8.78
C PHE A 41 -2.19 21.14 -7.71
N HIS A 42 -3.46 21.43 -7.91
CA HIS A 42 -4.52 20.95 -7.04
C HIS A 42 -4.65 19.42 -7.12
N PRO A 43 -4.99 18.70 -6.03
CA PRO A 43 -5.13 17.25 -6.03
C PRO A 43 -6.05 16.67 -7.11
N SER A 44 -7.04 17.43 -7.58
CA SER A 44 -7.96 17.02 -8.66
C SER A 44 -7.29 16.82 -10.02
N VAL A 45 -6.08 17.39 -10.22
CA VAL A 45 -5.33 17.26 -11.47
C VAL A 45 -4.63 15.89 -11.57
N ARG A 46 -4.62 15.07 -10.49
CA ARG A 46 -4.03 13.76 -10.52
C ARG A 46 -4.79 12.85 -11.50
N PRO A 47 -4.10 12.18 -12.43
CA PRO A 47 -4.73 11.23 -13.35
C PRO A 47 -5.41 10.06 -12.62
N LEU A 48 -4.84 9.64 -11.50
CA LEU A 48 -5.40 8.64 -10.59
C LEU A 48 -5.76 9.30 -9.25
N PRO A 49 -7.04 9.32 -8.87
CA PRO A 49 -7.43 9.89 -7.59
C PRO A 49 -6.83 9.12 -6.42
N LEU A 50 -6.45 9.83 -5.37
CA LEU A 50 -5.91 9.27 -4.13
C LEU A 50 -6.84 9.58 -2.98
N SER A 51 -7.36 8.55 -2.32
CA SER A 51 -8.09 8.66 -1.07
C SER A 51 -7.21 8.22 0.09
N LEU A 52 -7.07 9.05 1.11
CA LEU A 52 -6.27 8.77 2.30
C LEU A 52 -7.20 8.52 3.49
N HIS A 53 -7.02 7.37 4.13
CA HIS A 53 -7.74 7.00 5.35
C HIS A 53 -6.72 6.73 6.46
N ILE A 54 -6.66 7.63 7.44
CA ILE A 54 -5.71 7.55 8.56
C ILE A 54 -6.48 7.13 9.80
N GLN A 55 -6.01 6.08 10.47
CA GLN A 55 -6.57 5.58 11.72
C GLN A 55 -5.46 5.43 12.77
N GLY A 56 -5.62 6.11 13.90
CA GLY A 56 -4.68 6.02 15.03
C GLY A 56 -5.05 4.90 16.00
N PHE A 57 -4.03 4.31 16.64
CA PHE A 57 -4.17 3.30 17.70
C PHE A 57 -3.34 3.72 18.91
N ASN A 58 -3.99 4.11 19.99
CA ASN A 58 -3.31 4.51 21.24
C ASN A 58 -3.03 3.27 22.12
N ILE A 59 -2.14 2.40 21.65
CA ILE A 59 -1.68 1.21 22.36
C ILE A 59 -0.16 1.22 22.36
N SER A 60 0.46 1.32 23.52
CA SER A 60 1.93 1.42 23.66
C SER A 60 2.63 0.11 23.27
N HIS A 61 2.11 -1.04 23.73
CA HIS A 61 2.70 -2.34 23.45
C HIS A 61 2.54 -2.73 21.98
N ALA A 62 3.65 -2.94 21.27
CA ALA A 62 3.68 -3.14 19.83
C ALA A 62 2.85 -4.36 19.36
N ALA A 63 2.98 -5.51 20.01
CA ALA A 63 2.24 -6.71 19.63
C ALA A 63 0.72 -6.54 19.78
N SER A 64 0.28 -5.92 20.87
CA SER A 64 -1.14 -5.63 21.12
C SER A 64 -1.69 -4.63 20.11
N ARG A 65 -0.88 -3.61 19.75
CA ARG A 65 -1.25 -2.63 18.72
C ARG A 65 -1.44 -3.30 17.37
N PHE A 66 -0.52 -4.18 16.95
CA PHE A 66 -0.66 -4.91 15.68
C PHE A 66 -1.88 -5.83 15.68
N ALA A 67 -2.14 -6.53 16.78
CA ALA A 67 -3.35 -7.34 16.90
C ALA A 67 -4.62 -6.50 16.76
N ALA A 68 -4.68 -5.33 17.39
CA ALA A 68 -5.80 -4.40 17.29
C ALA A 68 -5.99 -3.85 15.87
N MET A 69 -4.93 -3.73 15.08
CA MET A 69 -4.99 -3.24 13.69
C MET A 69 -5.56 -4.28 12.71
N THR A 70 -5.53 -5.56 13.03
CA THR A 70 -5.93 -6.65 12.11
C THR A 70 -7.35 -6.49 11.58
N LYS A 71 -8.34 -6.30 12.46
CA LYS A 71 -9.75 -6.13 12.05
C LYS A 71 -10.00 -4.84 11.25
N PRO A 72 -9.48 -3.67 11.61
CA PRO A 72 -9.49 -2.47 10.79
C PRO A 72 -8.86 -2.66 9.41
N ILE A 73 -7.71 -3.34 9.32
CA ILE A 73 -7.07 -3.64 8.03
C ILE A 73 -7.99 -4.53 7.17
N TYR A 74 -8.54 -5.59 7.74
CA TYR A 74 -9.49 -6.45 7.04
C TYR A 74 -10.67 -5.64 6.49
N ASN A 75 -11.28 -4.79 7.30
CA ASN A 75 -12.42 -3.97 6.91
C ASN A 75 -12.03 -2.96 5.82
N ALA A 76 -10.85 -2.36 5.89
CA ALA A 76 -10.35 -1.43 4.87
C ALA A 76 -10.13 -2.16 3.53
N VAL A 77 -9.51 -3.33 3.53
CA VAL A 77 -9.32 -4.14 2.32
C VAL A 77 -10.68 -4.50 1.71
N VAL A 78 -11.61 -4.97 2.53
CA VAL A 78 -12.96 -5.34 2.08
C VAL A 78 -13.72 -4.16 1.47
N ARG A 79 -13.59 -2.98 2.07
CA ARG A 79 -14.32 -1.78 1.64
C ARG A 79 -13.74 -1.15 0.38
N HIS A 80 -12.41 -1.12 0.26
CA HIS A 80 -11.73 -0.29 -0.75
C HIS A 80 -11.12 -1.10 -1.90
N ALA A 81 -10.69 -2.33 -1.67
CA ALA A 81 -10.08 -3.13 -2.74
C ALA A 81 -11.14 -3.70 -3.72
N GLY A 82 -12.33 -4.08 -3.23
CA GLY A 82 -13.33 -4.74 -4.07
C GLY A 82 -12.77 -6.05 -4.65
N SER A 83 -12.67 -6.14 -5.99
CA SER A 83 -12.05 -7.24 -6.72
C SER A 83 -10.62 -6.94 -7.20
N LYS A 84 -10.08 -5.75 -6.86
CA LYS A 84 -8.75 -5.32 -7.29
C LYS A 84 -7.66 -5.85 -6.37
N PRO A 85 -6.43 -6.04 -6.86
CA PRO A 85 -5.29 -6.36 -6.02
C PRO A 85 -5.07 -5.32 -4.93
N CYS A 86 -4.71 -5.77 -3.73
CA CYS A 86 -4.42 -4.92 -2.59
C CYS A 86 -3.05 -5.28 -2.02
N ALA A 87 -2.23 -4.27 -1.73
CA ALA A 87 -0.95 -4.44 -1.05
C ALA A 87 -1.04 -3.92 0.39
N VAL A 88 -0.63 -4.74 1.35
CA VAL A 88 -0.56 -4.39 2.76
C VAL A 88 0.89 -4.40 3.20
N PHE A 89 1.43 -3.23 3.56
CA PHE A 89 2.80 -3.09 4.03
C PHE A 89 2.85 -3.26 5.54
N VAL A 90 3.80 -4.07 6.01
CA VAL A 90 4.01 -4.38 7.41
C VAL A 90 5.49 -4.33 7.77
N PRO A 91 5.86 -4.10 9.04
CA PRO A 91 7.25 -3.83 9.42
C PRO A 91 8.21 -5.02 9.24
N SER A 92 7.72 -6.27 9.22
CA SER A 92 8.59 -7.44 9.13
C SER A 92 7.91 -8.63 8.44
N ARG A 93 8.74 -9.56 7.93
CA ARG A 93 8.28 -10.83 7.34
C ARG A 93 7.45 -11.68 8.32
N ARG A 94 7.79 -11.62 9.62
CA ARG A 94 7.03 -12.31 10.67
C ARG A 94 5.60 -11.76 10.75
N TRP A 95 5.47 -10.44 10.79
CA TRP A 95 4.17 -9.76 10.82
C TRP A 95 3.37 -9.98 9.53
N ALA A 96 4.01 -10.06 8.39
CA ALA A 96 3.32 -10.37 7.13
C ALA A 96 2.63 -11.75 7.18
N ARG A 97 3.32 -12.76 7.72
CA ARG A 97 2.74 -14.12 7.86
C ARG A 97 1.61 -14.15 8.88
N LEU A 98 1.78 -13.52 10.04
CA LEU A 98 0.75 -13.46 11.08
C LEU A 98 -0.50 -12.74 10.57
N LEU A 99 -0.33 -11.55 10.00
CA LEU A 99 -1.45 -10.79 9.46
C LEU A 99 -2.18 -11.56 8.34
N ALA A 100 -1.46 -12.22 7.44
CA ALA A 100 -2.08 -13.02 6.38
C ALA A 100 -2.94 -14.16 6.97
N ALA A 101 -2.43 -14.87 7.99
CA ALA A 101 -3.19 -15.90 8.67
C ALA A 101 -4.45 -15.36 9.36
N ASP A 102 -4.32 -14.23 10.05
CA ASP A 102 -5.44 -13.56 10.73
C ASP A 102 -6.50 -13.07 9.74
N LEU A 103 -6.09 -12.49 8.60
CA LEU A 103 -7.03 -12.06 7.56
C LEU A 103 -7.79 -13.24 6.95
N LEU A 104 -7.14 -14.39 6.75
CA LEU A 104 -7.79 -15.62 6.30
C LEU A 104 -8.75 -16.17 7.34
N ALA A 105 -8.37 -16.16 8.63
CA ALA A 105 -9.24 -16.57 9.73
C ALA A 105 -10.49 -15.67 9.82
N LEU A 106 -10.34 -14.36 9.67
CA LEU A 106 -11.47 -13.43 9.64
C LEU A 106 -12.37 -13.67 8.43
N ALA A 107 -11.82 -13.95 7.25
CA ALA A 107 -12.60 -14.29 6.06
C ALA A 107 -13.39 -15.59 6.25
N ALA A 108 -12.77 -16.60 6.85
CA ALA A 108 -13.43 -17.86 7.18
C ALA A 108 -14.56 -17.66 8.21
N ALA A 109 -14.32 -16.87 9.27
CA ALA A 109 -15.34 -16.53 10.27
C ALA A 109 -16.54 -15.82 9.66
N GLN A 110 -16.34 -15.03 8.59
CA GLN A 110 -17.40 -14.39 7.82
C GLN A 110 -18.04 -15.31 6.75
N LYS A 111 -17.74 -16.60 6.78
CA LYS A 111 -18.23 -17.59 5.79
C LYS A 111 -17.81 -17.28 4.35
N ARG A 112 -16.67 -16.62 4.15
CA ARG A 112 -16.11 -16.26 2.84
C ARG A 112 -14.61 -16.62 2.75
N PRO A 113 -14.22 -17.89 2.91
CA PRO A 113 -12.81 -18.30 2.99
C PRO A 113 -12.01 -18.03 1.71
N GLY A 114 -12.65 -17.99 0.53
CA GLY A 114 -12.02 -17.68 -0.75
C GLY A 114 -11.99 -16.20 -1.12
N ARG A 115 -12.33 -15.29 -0.19
CA ARG A 115 -12.53 -13.86 -0.49
C ARG A 115 -11.34 -13.17 -1.13
N PHE A 116 -10.13 -13.57 -0.79
CA PHE A 116 -8.90 -12.95 -1.28
C PHE A 116 -8.26 -13.71 -2.46
N LEU A 117 -8.85 -14.84 -2.87
CA LEU A 117 -8.34 -15.64 -3.97
C LEU A 117 -9.22 -15.45 -5.21
N HIS A 118 -8.81 -14.54 -6.09
CA HIS A 118 -9.52 -14.24 -7.34
C HIS A 118 -8.88 -14.90 -8.57
N ALA A 119 -7.77 -15.62 -8.40
CA ALA A 119 -7.10 -16.31 -9.49
C ALA A 119 -7.82 -17.62 -9.84
N ARG A 120 -7.83 -17.97 -11.14
CA ARG A 120 -8.39 -19.23 -11.60
C ARG A 120 -7.59 -20.41 -11.01
N PRO A 121 -8.26 -21.51 -10.63
CA PRO A 121 -7.63 -22.68 -9.99
C PRO A 121 -6.47 -23.27 -10.83
N ASP A 122 -6.61 -23.31 -12.14
CA ASP A 122 -5.60 -23.81 -13.09
C ASP A 122 -4.28 -23.02 -13.02
N LEU A 123 -4.35 -21.71 -12.78
CA LEU A 123 -3.15 -20.86 -12.61
C LEU A 123 -2.50 -21.04 -11.23
N VAL A 124 -3.28 -21.33 -10.21
CA VAL A 124 -2.80 -21.40 -8.82
C VAL A 124 -2.24 -22.79 -8.48
N GLN A 125 -2.81 -23.85 -9.03
CA GLN A 125 -2.40 -25.24 -8.75
C GLN A 125 -0.90 -25.53 -8.95
N PRO A 126 -0.23 -25.07 -10.03
CA PRO A 126 1.21 -25.31 -10.19
C PRO A 126 2.05 -24.69 -9.08
N PHE A 127 1.65 -23.51 -8.58
CA PHE A 127 2.33 -22.86 -7.46
C PHE A 127 2.10 -23.60 -6.14
N LEU A 128 0.87 -24.04 -5.90
CA LEU A 128 0.51 -24.76 -4.68
C LEU A 128 1.23 -26.09 -4.55
N LYS A 129 1.46 -26.80 -5.66
CA LYS A 129 2.25 -28.04 -5.67
C LYS A 129 3.71 -27.84 -5.26
N ARG A 130 4.27 -26.61 -5.46
CA ARG A 130 5.64 -26.25 -5.08
C ARG A 130 5.76 -25.78 -3.62
N LEU A 131 4.65 -25.44 -2.97
CA LEU A 131 4.66 -24.95 -1.60
C LEU A 131 4.66 -26.13 -0.62
N SER A 132 5.43 -26.00 0.46
CA SER A 132 5.37 -26.94 1.57
C SER A 132 3.94 -26.99 2.15
N ASP A 133 3.57 -28.12 2.74
CA ASP A 133 2.23 -28.32 3.30
C ASP A 133 1.86 -27.26 4.34
N LYS A 134 2.84 -26.77 5.11
CA LYS A 134 2.64 -25.66 6.04
C LYS A 134 2.14 -24.40 5.34
N VAL A 135 2.77 -24.02 4.25
CA VAL A 135 2.42 -22.78 3.50
C VAL A 135 1.12 -22.99 2.72
N ARG A 136 0.92 -24.18 2.15
CA ARG A 136 -0.30 -24.55 1.43
C ARG A 136 -1.56 -24.42 2.30
N ASN A 137 -1.45 -24.84 3.57
CA ASN A 137 -2.55 -24.75 4.52
C ASN A 137 -2.96 -23.31 4.88
N TYR A 138 -2.02 -22.35 4.78
CA TYR A 138 -2.32 -20.92 4.95
C TYR A 138 -2.96 -20.28 3.71
N VAL A 139 -2.62 -20.76 2.51
CA VAL A 139 -3.09 -20.16 1.26
C VAL A 139 -4.48 -20.71 0.85
N ILE A 140 -4.75 -21.99 1.15
CA ILE A 140 -6.03 -22.61 0.85
C ILE A 140 -6.59 -23.22 2.13
N PRO A 141 -7.66 -22.65 2.69
CA PRO A 141 -8.43 -23.29 3.75
C PRO A 141 -8.92 -24.67 3.30
N ALA A 142 -8.99 -25.62 4.24
CA ALA A 142 -9.35 -27.02 3.98
C ALA A 142 -10.66 -27.22 3.20
N GLN A 143 -11.58 -26.25 3.29
CA GLN A 143 -12.87 -26.25 2.61
C GLN A 143 -12.82 -26.03 1.08
N ASN A 144 -11.70 -25.48 0.57
CA ASN A 144 -11.50 -25.20 -0.87
C ASN A 144 -10.48 -26.15 -1.50
N ARG A 145 -10.10 -27.23 -0.84
CA ARG A 145 -9.22 -28.25 -1.44
C ARG A 145 -10.05 -29.07 -2.43
N VAL A 146 -9.72 -28.96 -3.70
CA VAL A 146 -10.20 -29.91 -4.69
C VAL A 146 -9.59 -31.27 -4.33
N PRO A 147 -10.38 -32.34 -4.18
CA PRO A 147 -9.84 -33.67 -3.94
C PRO A 147 -8.86 -34.03 -5.06
N SER A 148 -7.67 -34.44 -4.70
CA SER A 148 -6.71 -35.02 -5.65
C SER A 148 -7.21 -36.43 -5.99
N TYR A 149 -7.76 -36.58 -7.19
CA TYR A 149 -7.92 -37.86 -7.84
C TYR A 149 -6.61 -38.33 -8.45
#